data_e8c4b0732da5edf16d6854cf3b73879a
#
_entry.id   e8c4b0732da5edf16d6854cf3b73879a
#
_cell.length_a   1.000
_cell.length_b   1.000
_cell.length_c   1.000
_cell.angle_alpha   90.00
_cell.angle_beta   90.00
_cell.angle_gamma   90.00
#
_symmetry.space_group_name_H-M   'P 1'
#
loop_
_entity.id
_entity.type
_entity.pdbx_description
1 polymer ?
#
loop_
_entity_poly.entity_id
_entity_poly.type
_entity_poly.pdbx_seq_one_letter_code
_entity_poly.pdbx_strand_id
1 'polypeptide(L)'
;HRILSVNAQSVTEYLNAQIQAGAQAVQIFDTWGGTLSEPAFREFSLAYMQKIIDGLIKNYDGERIPVIVFTKGGGQWLELIASCGTDAVGLDWTSSLAKARKQTQDRVALQGNLDPMVLFGSENLIRQEARRVIEDFGLVGNGGHIFNLGHGINQFTPPESVSILVDEVHRYSAAFHR
;
A
#
# COMPACT_ATOMS: atom_id res chain seq x y z
N HIS A 1 -16.99 -12.16 15.01
CA HIS A 1 -15.67 -12.35 15.65
C HIS A 1 -15.06 -13.73 15.37
N ARG A 2 -15.83 -14.83 15.55
CA ARG A 2 -15.29 -16.20 15.35
C ARG A 2 -14.71 -16.40 13.95
N ILE A 3 -15.43 -16.02 12.90
CA ILE A 3 -14.97 -16.11 11.50
C ILE A 3 -13.72 -15.27 11.31
N LEU A 4 -13.74 -14.01 11.76
CA LEU A 4 -12.59 -13.10 11.61
C LEU A 4 -11.35 -13.59 12.36
N SER A 5 -11.53 -14.22 13.53
CA SER A 5 -10.41 -14.81 14.27
C SER A 5 -9.77 -15.99 13.52
N VAL A 6 -10.59 -16.87 12.93
CA VAL A 6 -10.08 -17.98 12.10
C VAL A 6 -9.36 -17.45 10.87
N ASN A 7 -9.96 -16.45 10.18
CA ASN A 7 -9.33 -15.84 9.01
C ASN A 7 -7.99 -15.18 9.38
N ALA A 8 -7.95 -14.41 10.47
CA ALA A 8 -6.71 -13.75 10.90
C ALA A 8 -5.61 -14.79 11.22
N GLN A 9 -5.95 -15.88 11.89
CA GLN A 9 -5.00 -16.97 12.15
C GLN A 9 -4.50 -17.58 10.84
N SER A 10 -5.40 -17.96 9.92
CA SER A 10 -5.03 -18.55 8.64
C SER A 10 -4.16 -17.64 7.79
N VAL A 11 -4.47 -16.33 7.76
CA VAL A 11 -3.65 -15.34 7.05
C VAL A 11 -2.26 -15.20 7.69
N THR A 12 -2.17 -15.19 9.03
CA THR A 12 -0.90 -15.15 9.74
C THR A 12 -0.02 -16.36 9.40
N GLU A 13 -0.60 -17.57 9.46
CA GLU A 13 0.12 -18.81 9.12
C GLU A 13 0.57 -18.83 7.66
N TYR A 14 -0.30 -18.39 6.74
CA TYR A 14 0.00 -18.29 5.32
C TYR A 14 1.14 -17.31 5.01
N LEU A 15 1.09 -16.10 5.59
CA LEU A 15 2.13 -15.09 5.39
C LEU A 15 3.46 -15.53 6.02
N ASN A 16 3.43 -16.17 7.18
CA ASN A 16 4.64 -16.71 7.81
C ASN A 16 5.26 -17.84 6.96
N ALA A 17 4.46 -18.68 6.33
CA ALA A 17 4.95 -19.69 5.40
C ALA A 17 5.60 -19.04 4.15
N GLN A 18 5.05 -17.94 3.64
CA GLN A 18 5.67 -17.17 2.54
C GLN A 18 7.01 -16.56 2.97
N ILE A 19 7.10 -15.99 4.17
CA ILE A 19 8.34 -15.45 4.71
C ILE A 19 9.40 -16.56 4.80
N GLN A 20 9.05 -17.73 5.33
CA GLN A 20 9.95 -18.89 5.42
C GLN A 20 10.36 -19.41 4.05
N ALA A 21 9.54 -19.21 3.02
CA ALA A 21 9.84 -19.55 1.63
C ALA A 21 10.67 -18.45 0.90
N GLY A 22 11.03 -17.36 1.58
CA GLY A 22 11.90 -16.31 1.06
C GLY A 22 11.20 -15.01 0.65
N ALA A 23 9.96 -14.76 1.07
CA ALA A 23 9.33 -13.47 0.84
C ALA A 23 10.03 -12.38 1.64
N GLN A 24 10.45 -11.31 0.96
CA GLN A 24 11.19 -10.18 1.52
C GLN A 24 10.29 -9.06 2.05
N ALA A 25 9.01 -9.10 1.74
CA ALA A 25 7.96 -8.22 2.26
C ALA A 25 6.61 -8.93 2.15
N VAL A 26 5.66 -8.57 3.00
CA VAL A 26 4.29 -9.11 2.94
C VAL A 26 3.26 -7.98 2.95
N GLN A 27 2.12 -8.21 2.31
CA GLN A 27 1.05 -7.23 2.25
C GLN A 27 -0.29 -7.83 2.68
N ILE A 28 -1.00 -7.12 3.55
CA ILE A 28 -2.37 -7.44 3.99
C ILE A 28 -3.34 -6.57 3.20
N PHE A 29 -4.29 -7.19 2.51
CA PHE A 29 -5.35 -6.51 1.75
C PHE A 29 -6.66 -6.54 2.52
N ASP A 30 -7.23 -5.35 2.73
CA ASP A 30 -8.58 -5.14 3.27
C ASP A 30 -9.41 -4.34 2.25
N THR A 31 -9.94 -5.03 1.25
CA THR A 31 -10.63 -4.40 0.13
C THR A 31 -11.92 -3.69 0.55
N TRP A 32 -12.60 -4.15 1.60
CA TRP A 32 -13.93 -3.70 1.97
C TRP A 32 -13.98 -2.87 3.27
N GLY A 33 -12.88 -2.75 3.99
CA GLY A 33 -12.82 -1.99 5.25
C GLY A 33 -13.25 -0.54 5.09
N GLY A 34 -12.94 0.08 3.95
CA GLY A 34 -13.33 1.46 3.64
C GLY A 34 -14.84 1.72 3.57
N THR A 35 -15.68 0.70 3.53
CA THR A 35 -17.14 0.82 3.53
C THR A 35 -17.76 0.82 4.94
N LEU A 36 -16.98 0.52 5.96
CA LEU A 36 -17.45 0.46 7.35
C LEU A 36 -17.54 1.86 7.97
N SER A 37 -18.35 2.01 9.01
CA SER A 37 -18.24 3.17 9.90
C SER A 37 -16.96 3.07 10.74
N GLU A 38 -16.45 4.18 11.29
CA GLU A 38 -15.21 4.14 12.07
C GLU A 38 -15.25 3.14 13.25
N PRO A 39 -16.31 3.06 14.08
CA PRO A 39 -16.37 2.05 15.14
C PRO A 39 -16.32 0.62 14.60
N ALA A 40 -17.04 0.34 13.51
CA ALA A 40 -17.05 -0.97 12.87
C ALA A 40 -15.71 -1.29 12.20
N PHE A 41 -15.03 -0.30 11.59
CA PHE A 41 -13.69 -0.47 11.05
C PHE A 41 -12.69 -0.84 12.15
N ARG A 42 -12.72 -0.14 13.28
CA ARG A 42 -11.85 -0.46 14.43
C ARG A 42 -12.09 -1.89 14.93
N GLU A 43 -13.35 -2.30 15.07
CA GLU A 43 -13.73 -3.58 15.65
C GLU A 43 -13.54 -4.76 14.68
N PHE A 44 -13.96 -4.62 13.42
CA PHE A 44 -14.07 -5.76 12.49
C PHE A 44 -12.98 -5.80 11.41
N SER A 45 -12.20 -4.73 11.25
CA SER A 45 -11.09 -4.67 10.32
C SER A 45 -9.76 -4.44 11.04
N LEU A 46 -9.54 -3.26 11.61
CA LEU A 46 -8.26 -2.84 12.17
C LEU A 46 -7.75 -3.80 13.27
N ALA A 47 -8.63 -4.21 14.19
CA ALA A 47 -8.27 -5.13 15.27
C ALA A 47 -7.75 -6.49 14.75
N TYR A 48 -8.27 -6.95 13.62
CA TYR A 48 -7.83 -8.21 13.01
C TYR A 48 -6.58 -8.04 12.16
N MET A 49 -6.40 -6.93 11.48
CA MET A 49 -5.13 -6.57 10.85
C MET A 49 -4.01 -6.49 11.88
N GLN A 50 -4.26 -5.82 13.00
CA GLN A 50 -3.32 -5.76 14.13
C GLN A 50 -2.94 -7.16 14.62
N LYS A 51 -3.94 -8.03 14.83
CA LYS A 51 -3.71 -9.42 15.25
C LYS A 51 -2.84 -10.21 14.27
N ILE A 52 -3.04 -10.01 12.96
CA ILE A 52 -2.19 -10.63 11.94
C ILE A 52 -0.77 -10.09 12.08
N ILE A 53 -0.59 -8.76 12.09
CA ILE A 53 0.72 -8.09 12.19
C ILE A 53 1.50 -8.56 13.43
N ASP A 54 0.82 -8.70 14.56
CA ASP A 54 1.43 -9.15 15.83
C ASP A 54 1.92 -10.61 15.75
N GLY A 55 1.27 -11.44 14.95
CA GLY A 55 1.62 -12.84 14.73
C GLY A 55 2.66 -13.10 13.62
N LEU A 56 3.08 -12.06 12.86
CA LEU A 56 4.03 -12.24 11.77
C LEU A 56 5.47 -12.37 12.26
N ILE A 57 6.25 -13.15 11.53
CA ILE A 57 7.71 -13.19 11.64
C ILE A 57 8.27 -11.85 11.15
N LYS A 58 8.90 -11.09 12.06
CA LYS A 58 9.43 -9.75 11.77
C LYS A 58 10.84 -9.76 11.20
N ASN A 59 11.60 -10.80 11.48
CA ASN A 59 12.96 -10.98 10.98
C ASN A 59 13.14 -12.43 10.55
N TYR A 60 13.72 -12.63 9.39
CA TYR A 60 13.99 -13.96 8.86
C TYR A 60 15.31 -13.96 8.09
N ASP A 61 16.16 -14.93 8.34
CA ASP A 61 17.50 -15.06 7.72
C ASP A 61 18.39 -13.81 7.86
N GLY A 62 18.28 -13.12 9.01
CA GLY A 62 19.05 -11.90 9.31
C GLY A 62 18.42 -10.61 8.75
N GLU A 63 17.37 -10.68 7.95
CA GLU A 63 16.73 -9.53 7.33
C GLU A 63 15.38 -9.20 7.99
N ARG A 64 15.06 -7.90 8.07
CA ARG A 64 13.74 -7.43 8.49
C ARG A 64 12.74 -7.64 7.38
N ILE A 65 11.57 -8.17 7.72
CA ILE A 65 10.46 -8.37 6.79
C ILE A 65 9.42 -7.25 6.99
N PRO A 66 9.35 -6.26 6.12
CA PRO A 66 8.38 -5.18 6.23
C PRO A 66 6.96 -5.68 5.91
N VAL A 67 5.99 -5.06 6.59
CA VAL A 67 4.57 -5.35 6.43
C VAL A 67 3.88 -4.14 5.83
N ILE A 68 3.14 -4.34 4.75
CA ILE A 68 2.32 -3.34 4.09
C ILE A 68 0.85 -3.63 4.40
N VAL A 69 0.07 -2.62 4.72
CA VAL A 69 -1.39 -2.73 4.86
C VAL A 69 -2.07 -1.87 3.81
N PHE A 70 -3.04 -2.44 3.11
CA PHE A 70 -3.87 -1.72 2.15
C PHE A 70 -5.35 -1.88 2.50
N THR A 71 -6.03 -0.75 2.73
CA THR A 71 -7.49 -0.70 2.86
C THR A 71 -8.04 0.22 1.77
N LYS A 72 -8.86 -0.30 0.87
CA LYS A 72 -9.51 0.52 -0.16
C LYS A 72 -10.50 1.48 0.52
N GLY A 73 -10.43 2.78 0.18
CA GLY A 73 -11.21 3.82 0.85
C GLY A 73 -10.71 4.13 2.27
N GLY A 74 -9.56 3.58 2.68
CA GLY A 74 -9.00 3.72 4.02
C GLY A 74 -8.34 5.07 4.31
N GLY A 75 -8.26 5.97 3.34
CA GLY A 75 -7.63 7.30 3.52
C GLY A 75 -8.24 8.13 4.64
N GLN A 76 -9.51 7.92 4.96
CA GLN A 76 -10.18 8.56 6.10
C GLN A 76 -9.69 8.06 7.47
N TRP A 77 -9.10 6.86 7.55
CA TRP A 77 -8.58 6.26 8.79
C TRP A 77 -7.06 6.05 8.76
N LEU A 78 -6.39 6.84 7.95
CA LEU A 78 -4.97 6.67 7.68
C LEU A 78 -4.10 6.68 8.94
N GLU A 79 -4.40 7.57 9.90
CA GLU A 79 -3.66 7.62 11.18
C GLU A 79 -3.83 6.34 12.00
N LEU A 80 -5.03 5.75 11.97
CA LEU A 80 -5.31 4.50 12.66
C LEU A 80 -4.54 3.35 12.03
N ILE A 81 -4.57 3.26 10.70
CA ILE A 81 -3.86 2.24 9.94
C ILE A 81 -2.34 2.40 10.14
N ALA A 82 -1.82 3.61 10.04
CA ALA A 82 -0.40 3.88 10.27
C ALA A 82 0.08 3.56 11.70
N SER A 83 -0.85 3.47 12.65
CA SER A 83 -0.53 3.16 14.05
C SER A 83 -0.69 1.68 14.40
N CYS A 84 -1.08 0.81 13.45
CA CYS A 84 -1.32 -0.62 13.73
C CYS A 84 -0.05 -1.49 13.66
N GLY A 85 1.15 -0.90 13.58
CA GLY A 85 2.42 -1.64 13.53
C GLY A 85 2.87 -2.03 12.13
N THR A 86 2.23 -1.46 11.10
CA THR A 86 2.65 -1.60 9.70
C THR A 86 3.89 -0.76 9.40
N ASP A 87 4.69 -1.17 8.41
CA ASP A 87 5.84 -0.40 7.91
C ASP A 87 5.46 0.51 6.74
N ALA A 88 4.42 0.12 5.99
CA ALA A 88 3.90 0.93 4.90
C ALA A 88 2.37 0.85 4.81
N VAL A 89 1.75 1.93 4.35
CA VAL A 89 0.31 1.99 4.07
C VAL A 89 0.07 2.19 2.59
N GLY A 90 -0.67 1.26 1.99
CA GLY A 90 -1.17 1.38 0.63
C GLY A 90 -2.39 2.30 0.56
N LEU A 91 -2.40 3.19 -0.41
CA LEU A 91 -3.46 4.16 -0.68
C LEU A 91 -4.06 3.93 -2.06
N ASP A 92 -5.36 4.07 -2.17
CA ASP A 92 -6.01 4.17 -3.45
C ASP A 92 -5.94 5.59 -4.04
N TRP A 93 -6.35 5.74 -5.30
CA TRP A 93 -6.26 7.00 -6.06
C TRP A 93 -7.18 8.12 -5.56
N THR A 94 -8.08 7.84 -4.61
CA THR A 94 -8.97 8.86 -4.03
C THR A 94 -8.28 9.68 -2.95
N SER A 95 -7.08 9.29 -2.54
CA SER A 95 -6.28 9.95 -1.51
C SER A 95 -5.15 10.77 -2.14
N SER A 96 -4.83 11.95 -1.56
CA SER A 96 -3.60 12.70 -1.90
C SER A 96 -2.43 12.19 -1.06
N LEU A 97 -1.32 11.87 -1.71
CA LEU A 97 -0.08 11.44 -1.04
C LEU A 97 0.50 12.56 -0.17
N ALA A 98 0.45 13.81 -0.63
CA ALA A 98 0.91 14.97 0.15
C ALA A 98 0.12 15.15 1.45
N LYS A 99 -1.21 14.94 1.42
CA LYS A 99 -2.04 14.98 2.63
C LYS A 99 -1.75 13.78 3.52
N ALA A 100 -1.62 12.60 2.95
CA ALA A 100 -1.30 11.37 3.65
C ALA A 100 0.03 11.46 4.41
N ARG A 101 1.08 12.00 3.78
CA ARG A 101 2.37 12.26 4.44
C ARG A 101 2.23 13.16 5.67
N LYS A 102 1.47 14.24 5.56
CA LYS A 102 1.22 15.16 6.68
C LYS A 102 0.49 14.46 7.83
N GLN A 103 -0.50 13.64 7.52
CA GLN A 103 -1.26 12.88 8.53
C GLN A 103 -0.41 11.83 9.22
N THR A 104 0.39 11.09 8.47
CA THR A 104 1.27 10.05 9.03
C THR A 104 2.56 10.61 9.62
N GLN A 105 2.90 11.87 9.35
CA GLN A 105 4.15 12.51 9.79
C GLN A 105 5.39 11.70 9.39
N ASP A 106 5.37 11.11 8.20
CA ASP A 106 6.41 10.22 7.68
C ASP A 106 6.80 9.04 8.63
N ARG A 107 5.89 8.61 9.51
CA ARG A 107 6.11 7.48 10.44
C ARG A 107 6.10 6.13 9.73
N VAL A 108 5.46 6.05 8.58
CA VAL A 108 5.35 4.87 7.72
C VAL A 108 5.61 5.26 6.28
N ALA A 109 6.08 4.32 5.47
CA ALA A 109 6.12 4.52 4.02
C ALA A 109 4.70 4.56 3.44
N LEU A 110 4.52 5.24 2.30
CA LEU A 110 3.25 5.24 1.57
C LEU A 110 3.42 4.50 0.25
N GLN A 111 2.47 3.61 -0.05
CA GLN A 111 2.43 2.89 -1.32
C GLN A 111 1.24 3.37 -2.15
N GLY A 112 1.48 3.66 -3.40
CA GLY A 112 0.43 4.01 -4.36
C GLY A 112 0.82 5.22 -5.22
N ASN A 113 -0.15 5.90 -5.84
CA ASN A 113 -1.57 5.54 -5.85
C ASN A 113 -2.20 5.96 -7.19
N LEU A 114 -1.53 5.57 -8.29
CA LEU A 114 -2.04 5.90 -9.63
C LEU A 114 -3.40 5.23 -9.88
N ASP A 115 -4.37 5.97 -10.43
CA ASP A 115 -5.62 5.39 -10.91
C ASP A 115 -5.34 4.36 -12.00
N PRO A 116 -5.73 3.08 -11.83
CA PRO A 116 -5.51 2.05 -12.83
C PRO A 116 -6.13 2.35 -14.19
N MET A 117 -7.17 3.16 -14.25
CA MET A 117 -7.84 3.52 -15.51
C MET A 117 -7.01 4.46 -16.38
N VAL A 118 -6.01 5.14 -15.83
CA VAL A 118 -5.04 5.94 -16.59
C VAL A 118 -4.31 5.09 -17.64
N LEU A 119 -4.12 3.79 -17.38
CA LEU A 119 -3.43 2.87 -18.28
C LEU A 119 -4.19 2.57 -19.58
N PHE A 120 -5.45 2.99 -19.69
CA PHE A 120 -6.22 2.96 -20.95
C PHE A 120 -6.06 4.25 -21.76
N GLY A 121 -5.36 5.23 -21.24
CA GLY A 121 -5.09 6.51 -21.89
C GLY A 121 -3.94 6.48 -22.87
N SER A 122 -3.63 7.64 -23.46
CA SER A 122 -2.47 7.81 -24.32
C SER A 122 -1.17 7.72 -23.52
N GLU A 123 -0.05 7.39 -24.21
CA GLU A 123 1.28 7.39 -23.61
C GLU A 123 1.59 8.70 -22.87
N ASN A 124 1.25 9.83 -23.48
CA ASN A 124 1.47 11.15 -22.84
C ASN A 124 0.70 11.31 -21.53
N LEU A 125 -0.55 10.85 -21.47
CA LEU A 125 -1.35 10.88 -20.26
C LEU A 125 -0.75 9.97 -19.17
N ILE A 126 -0.34 8.76 -19.54
CA ILE A 126 0.28 7.82 -18.59
C ILE A 126 1.53 8.43 -17.96
N ARG A 127 2.42 9.01 -18.79
CA ARG A 127 3.64 9.68 -18.32
C ARG A 127 3.33 10.89 -17.43
N GLN A 128 2.38 11.72 -17.82
CA GLN A 128 1.97 12.89 -17.05
C GLN A 128 1.41 12.51 -15.68
N GLU A 129 0.53 11.53 -15.61
CA GLU A 129 -0.07 11.08 -14.36
C GLU A 129 0.93 10.36 -13.45
N ALA A 130 1.89 9.61 -14.01
CA ALA A 130 2.99 9.03 -13.25
C ALA A 130 3.82 10.12 -12.54
N ARG A 131 4.19 11.18 -13.27
CA ARG A 131 4.91 12.33 -12.69
C ARG A 131 4.10 13.02 -11.60
N ARG A 132 2.80 13.25 -11.87
CA ARG A 132 1.90 13.88 -10.89
C ARG A 132 1.87 13.12 -9.56
N VAL A 133 1.83 11.79 -9.59
CA VAL A 133 1.86 10.96 -8.36
C VAL A 133 3.20 11.11 -7.63
N ILE A 134 4.32 11.10 -8.34
CA ILE A 134 5.66 11.28 -7.76
C ILE A 134 5.79 12.68 -7.15
N GLU A 135 5.33 13.71 -7.85
CA GLU A 135 5.35 15.11 -7.38
C GLU A 135 4.43 15.33 -6.18
N ASP A 136 3.24 14.69 -6.15
CA ASP A 136 2.32 14.78 -5.00
C ASP A 136 2.93 14.16 -3.73
N PHE A 137 3.73 13.11 -3.85
CA PHE A 137 4.52 12.60 -2.73
C PHE A 137 5.66 13.57 -2.39
N GLY A 138 6.37 14.09 -3.37
CA GLY A 138 7.49 15.03 -3.23
C GLY A 138 8.82 14.33 -2.89
N LEU A 139 9.79 15.13 -2.38
CA LEU A 139 11.11 14.61 -2.02
C LEU A 139 11.04 13.54 -0.93
N VAL A 140 11.83 12.49 -1.09
CA VAL A 140 11.95 11.44 -0.09
C VAL A 140 12.63 12.02 1.16
N GLY A 141 11.92 11.93 2.29
CA GLY A 141 12.42 12.32 3.61
C GLY A 141 12.61 11.09 4.50
N ASN A 142 12.16 11.18 5.76
CA ASN A 142 12.21 10.05 6.69
C ASN A 142 11.25 8.91 6.34
N GLY A 143 10.16 9.21 5.59
CA GLY A 143 9.24 8.21 5.03
C GLY A 143 9.61 7.82 3.60
N GLY A 144 9.19 6.64 3.17
CA GLY A 144 9.42 6.13 1.81
C GLY A 144 8.17 6.23 0.92
N HIS A 145 8.40 6.24 -0.40
CA HIS A 145 7.35 6.07 -1.40
C HIS A 145 7.57 4.79 -2.20
N ILE A 146 6.57 3.93 -2.20
CA ILE A 146 6.52 2.76 -3.08
C ILE A 146 5.51 3.10 -4.18
N PHE A 147 6.00 3.46 -5.38
CA PHE A 147 5.10 3.75 -6.49
C PHE A 147 4.29 2.49 -6.85
N ASN A 148 2.98 2.64 -6.92
CA ASN A 148 2.07 1.56 -7.27
C ASN A 148 0.78 2.12 -7.88
N LEU A 149 -0.02 1.25 -8.50
CA LEU A 149 -1.42 1.56 -8.77
C LEU A 149 -2.21 1.63 -7.48
N GLY A 150 -3.23 2.45 -7.44
CA GLY A 150 -4.11 2.58 -6.27
C GLY A 150 -5.06 1.39 -6.06
N HIS A 151 -5.05 0.40 -6.95
CA HIS A 151 -5.75 -0.89 -6.86
C HIS A 151 -5.20 -1.86 -7.91
N GLY A 152 -5.74 -3.08 -7.93
CA GLY A 152 -5.39 -4.09 -8.94
C GLY A 152 -5.62 -3.58 -10.37
N ILE A 153 -4.72 -3.98 -11.27
CA ILE A 153 -4.79 -3.65 -12.70
C ILE A 153 -6.01 -4.30 -13.36
N ASN A 154 -6.62 -3.62 -14.31
CA ASN A 154 -7.71 -4.20 -15.10
C ASN A 154 -7.17 -5.27 -16.06
N GLN A 155 -7.89 -6.38 -16.20
CA GLN A 155 -7.49 -7.51 -17.05
C GLN A 155 -7.33 -7.17 -18.53
N PHE A 156 -7.93 -6.07 -19.00
CA PHE A 156 -7.86 -5.60 -20.38
C PHE A 156 -6.84 -4.48 -20.59
N THR A 157 -6.04 -4.16 -19.56
CA THR A 157 -4.99 -3.15 -19.69
C THR A 157 -3.95 -3.61 -20.69
N PRO A 158 -3.61 -2.76 -21.71
CA PRO A 158 -2.54 -3.09 -22.64
C PRO A 158 -1.18 -3.25 -21.92
N PRO A 159 -0.43 -4.34 -22.14
CA PRO A 159 0.89 -4.53 -21.53
C PRO A 159 1.87 -3.39 -21.82
N GLU A 160 1.76 -2.78 -22.99
CA GLU A 160 2.58 -1.64 -23.44
C GLU A 160 2.39 -0.43 -22.51
N SER A 161 1.16 -0.18 -22.04
CA SER A 161 0.86 0.89 -21.09
C SER A 161 1.60 0.70 -19.76
N VAL A 162 1.75 -0.54 -19.31
CA VAL A 162 2.54 -0.86 -18.10
C VAL A 162 4.03 -0.58 -18.35
N SER A 163 4.55 -0.95 -19.51
CA SER A 163 5.95 -0.67 -19.86
C SER A 163 6.24 0.83 -19.90
N ILE A 164 5.33 1.63 -20.48
CA ILE A 164 5.42 3.10 -20.48
C ILE A 164 5.41 3.66 -19.06
N LEU A 165 4.52 3.15 -18.19
CA LEU A 165 4.44 3.58 -16.80
C LEU A 165 5.75 3.29 -16.06
N VAL A 166 6.26 2.07 -16.15
CA VAL A 166 7.49 1.64 -15.46
C VAL A 166 8.70 2.48 -15.92
N ASP A 167 8.84 2.67 -17.25
CA ASP A 167 9.89 3.51 -17.81
C ASP A 167 9.85 4.94 -17.26
N GLU A 168 8.66 5.55 -17.24
CA GLU A 168 8.51 6.91 -16.74
C GLU A 168 8.79 7.03 -15.24
N VAL A 169 8.31 6.08 -14.44
CA VAL A 169 8.56 6.05 -13.00
C VAL A 169 10.06 5.98 -12.72
N HIS A 170 10.78 5.04 -13.34
CA HIS A 170 12.23 4.89 -13.13
C HIS A 170 13.01 6.14 -13.56
N ARG A 171 12.67 6.70 -14.73
CA ARG A 171 13.35 7.87 -15.26
C ARG A 171 13.10 9.13 -14.43
N TYR A 172 11.85 9.38 -14.06
CA TYR A 172 11.46 10.63 -13.43
C TYR A 172 11.73 10.66 -11.92
N SER A 173 11.56 9.53 -11.22
CA SER A 173 11.74 9.46 -9.78
C SER A 173 13.19 9.69 -9.33
N ALA A 174 14.16 9.45 -10.19
CA ALA A 174 15.58 9.60 -9.85
C ALA A 174 15.95 10.99 -9.28
N ALA A 175 15.22 12.04 -9.68
CA ALA A 175 15.42 13.38 -9.19
C ALA A 175 14.91 13.60 -7.74
N PHE A 176 14.08 12.68 -7.22
CA PHE A 176 13.43 12.77 -5.91
C PHE A 176 14.13 11.95 -4.81
N HIS A 177 15.18 11.22 -5.15
CA HIS A 177 15.98 10.39 -4.24
C HIS A 177 17.29 11.09 -3.74
N ARG A 178 17.25 12.41 -3.63
CA ARG A 178 18.42 13.20 -3.21
C ARG A 178 18.38 13.52 -1.73
#